data_113a2fcb2e0c30f49acef1120af43ff7
#
_entry.id   113a2fcb2e0c30f49acef1120af43ff7
#
_cell.length_a   1.000
_cell.length_b   1.000
_cell.length_c   1.000
_cell.angle_alpha   90.00
_cell.angle_beta   90.00
_cell.angle_gamma   90.00
#
_symmetry.space_group_name_H-M   'P 1'
#
loop_
_entity.id
_entity.type
_entity.pdbx_description
1 polymer ?
#
loop_
_entity_poly.entity_id
_entity_poly.type
_entity_poly.pdbx_seq_one_letter_code
_entity_poly.pdbx_strand_id
1 'polypeptide(L)'
;MTAAELLRTVGLSADGPVVWGSPVRANGPGIYVVEWPAVPDRAPVDISAVGTWLSRVPTLAVDGERPTGKGLAARLAAWWLPGEPVVFIGSTGKSIARRVDAFYRTPLGDARPHAAGQWLKALTNLRRARVWWASTDAAEEYEDACFEAFAAAIPDEVRANLPAKGVPIPFANRRHPNGTARPDGVTGSTAEPPEPAEPTTAAGKGTVRRSPTTISDEDLARVNELLQELACGEPGLEITPSQANAEGAIRRLLGESPPRPASALGQLLRAGKITGAHQDLDGRWAIRCTRRG
;
A
#
# COMPACT_ATOMS: atom_id res chain seq x y z
N MET A 1 4.86 16.11 3.65
CA MET A 1 5.17 15.83 2.21
C MET A 1 3.86 15.67 1.45
N THR A 2 3.63 16.39 0.35
CA THR A 2 2.40 16.27 -0.49
C THR A 2 2.40 14.96 -1.27
N ALA A 3 1.22 14.55 -1.78
CA ALA A 3 1.12 13.33 -2.60
C ALA A 3 1.94 13.43 -3.90
N ALA A 4 1.97 14.61 -4.53
CA ALA A 4 2.77 14.82 -5.73
C ALA A 4 4.28 14.77 -5.45
N GLU A 5 4.73 15.28 -4.30
CA GLU A 5 6.12 15.15 -3.86
C GLU A 5 6.47 13.70 -3.57
N LEU A 6 5.60 12.98 -2.86
CA LEU A 6 5.79 11.55 -2.56
C LEU A 6 6.00 10.74 -3.84
N LEU A 7 5.09 10.89 -4.83
CA LEU A 7 5.19 10.16 -6.09
C LEU A 7 6.46 10.51 -6.85
N ARG A 8 6.85 11.79 -6.87
CA ARG A 8 8.13 12.22 -7.50
C ARG A 8 9.36 11.68 -6.78
N THR A 9 9.35 11.65 -5.45
CA THR A 9 10.47 11.12 -4.65
C THR A 9 10.77 9.66 -4.98
N VAL A 10 9.75 8.88 -5.31
CA VAL A 10 9.93 7.48 -5.73
C VAL A 10 10.10 7.34 -7.25
N GLY A 11 10.22 8.45 -7.98
CA GLY A 11 10.48 8.45 -9.41
C GLY A 11 9.25 8.25 -10.30
N LEU A 12 8.05 8.49 -9.78
CA LEU A 12 6.81 8.42 -10.55
C LEU A 12 6.33 9.79 -10.98
N SER A 13 5.79 9.88 -12.18
CA SER A 13 5.05 11.06 -12.64
C SER A 13 3.66 11.08 -11.99
N ALA A 14 3.35 12.13 -11.25
CA ALA A 14 2.07 12.30 -10.59
C ALA A 14 1.03 12.87 -11.54
N ASP A 15 -0.08 12.19 -11.67
CA ASP A 15 -1.30 12.64 -12.33
C ASP A 15 -2.36 13.08 -11.32
N GLY A 16 -3.25 13.98 -11.72
CA GLY A 16 -4.30 14.51 -10.84
C GLY A 16 -3.97 15.93 -10.36
N PRO A 17 -4.52 16.39 -9.22
CA PRO A 17 -5.48 15.65 -8.39
C PRO A 17 -6.92 15.76 -8.89
N VAL A 18 -7.73 14.80 -8.48
CA VAL A 18 -9.20 14.94 -8.52
C VAL A 18 -9.75 15.02 -7.10
N VAL A 19 -10.92 15.64 -6.95
CA VAL A 19 -11.65 15.68 -5.67
C VAL A 19 -12.15 14.27 -5.34
N TRP A 20 -12.17 13.89 -4.07
CA TRP A 20 -12.76 12.63 -3.62
C TRP A 20 -14.17 12.44 -4.18
N GLY A 21 -14.39 11.27 -4.79
CA GLY A 21 -15.65 10.94 -5.47
C GLY A 21 -15.68 11.29 -6.96
N SER A 22 -14.69 12.02 -7.47
CA SER A 22 -14.57 12.30 -8.90
C SER A 22 -13.86 11.16 -9.65
N PRO A 23 -14.22 10.90 -10.92
CA PRO A 23 -13.59 9.83 -11.69
C PRO A 23 -12.10 10.04 -11.90
N VAL A 24 -11.32 8.98 -11.69
CA VAL A 24 -9.90 8.90 -12.05
C VAL A 24 -9.77 8.35 -13.48
N ARG A 25 -8.94 8.98 -14.31
CA ARG A 25 -8.74 8.59 -15.70
C ARG A 25 -7.43 7.81 -15.88
N ALA A 26 -7.38 6.62 -15.30
CA ALA A 26 -6.22 5.73 -15.41
C ALA A 26 -6.66 4.27 -15.47
N ASN A 27 -6.57 3.64 -16.64
CA ASN A 27 -7.08 2.29 -16.87
C ASN A 27 -6.04 1.17 -16.62
N GLY A 28 -4.77 1.53 -16.42
CA GLY A 28 -3.68 0.60 -16.13
C GLY A 28 -3.42 0.38 -14.64
N PRO A 29 -2.43 -0.46 -14.33
CA PRO A 29 -1.92 -0.66 -12.97
C PRO A 29 -1.21 0.59 -12.45
N GLY A 30 -1.03 0.69 -11.14
CA GLY A 30 -0.26 1.77 -10.52
C GLY A 30 -0.64 2.05 -9.08
N ILE A 31 -0.20 3.23 -8.63
CA ILE A 31 -0.37 3.76 -7.28
C ILE A 31 -1.45 4.82 -7.27
N TYR A 32 -2.19 4.92 -6.18
CA TYR A 32 -3.05 6.06 -5.88
C TYR A 32 -2.84 6.51 -4.44
N VAL A 33 -2.84 7.82 -4.26
CA VAL A 33 -2.55 8.48 -2.98
C VAL A 33 -3.70 9.41 -2.65
N VAL A 34 -4.20 9.33 -1.42
CA VAL A 34 -5.20 10.28 -0.92
C VAL A 34 -4.52 11.32 -0.06
N GLU A 35 -4.74 12.57 -0.41
CA GLU A 35 -4.18 13.74 0.23
C GLU A 35 -5.26 14.59 0.89
N TRP A 36 -4.97 15.12 2.06
CA TRP A 36 -5.78 16.08 2.78
C TRP A 36 -5.15 17.48 2.65
N PRO A 37 -5.68 18.37 1.80
CA PRO A 37 -4.95 19.60 1.41
C PRO A 37 -4.70 20.60 2.54
N ALA A 38 -5.51 20.58 3.58
CA ALA A 38 -5.37 21.49 4.74
C ALA A 38 -5.45 20.63 6.01
N VAL A 39 -4.31 20.10 6.40
CA VAL A 39 -4.18 19.15 7.53
C VAL A 39 -4.43 19.88 8.83
N PRO A 40 -5.48 19.52 9.58
CA PRO A 40 -5.68 20.08 10.91
C PRO A 40 -4.73 19.42 11.93
N ASP A 41 -4.41 20.14 13.00
CA ASP A 41 -3.59 19.62 14.10
C ASP A 41 -4.21 18.40 14.78
N ARG A 42 -5.54 18.31 14.76
CA ARG A 42 -6.30 17.20 15.33
C ARG A 42 -7.07 16.46 14.25
N ALA A 43 -7.15 15.15 14.37
CA ALA A 43 -7.93 14.32 13.46
C ALA A 43 -9.39 14.81 13.38
N PRO A 44 -9.88 15.14 12.19
CA PRO A 44 -11.25 15.58 12.01
C PRO A 44 -12.23 14.38 11.99
N VAL A 45 -12.27 13.59 13.06
CA VAL A 45 -13.09 12.39 13.15
C VAL A 45 -14.57 12.78 13.32
N ASP A 46 -15.42 12.19 12.49
CA ASP A 46 -16.87 12.32 12.57
C ASP A 46 -17.44 11.30 13.57
N ILE A 47 -17.84 11.77 14.74
CA ILE A 47 -18.41 10.92 15.80
C ILE A 47 -19.72 10.27 15.34
N SER A 48 -20.52 10.93 14.49
CA SER A 48 -21.76 10.36 13.95
C SER A 48 -21.45 9.20 13.00
N ALA A 49 -20.48 9.39 12.08
CA ALA A 49 -20.00 8.32 11.20
C ALA A 49 -19.45 7.14 12.01
N VAL A 50 -18.66 7.40 13.06
CA VAL A 50 -18.16 6.38 13.98
C VAL A 50 -19.29 5.63 14.69
N GLY A 51 -20.32 6.34 15.15
CA GLY A 51 -21.50 5.73 15.75
C GLY A 51 -22.25 4.82 14.77
N THR A 52 -22.42 5.27 13.53
CA THR A 52 -23.02 4.47 12.45
C THR A 52 -22.16 3.23 12.16
N TRP A 53 -20.84 3.38 12.11
CA TRP A 53 -19.91 2.27 11.91
C TRP A 53 -20.05 1.20 12.99
N LEU A 54 -20.07 1.61 14.27
CA LEU A 54 -20.29 0.71 15.39
C LEU A 54 -21.63 -0.03 15.27
N SER A 55 -22.70 0.66 14.87
CA SER A 55 -24.02 0.04 14.72
C SER A 55 -24.03 -1.00 13.59
N ARG A 56 -23.33 -0.74 12.48
CA ARG A 56 -23.26 -1.65 11.32
C ARG A 56 -22.34 -2.85 11.55
N VAL A 57 -21.33 -2.71 12.40
CA VAL A 57 -20.30 -3.72 12.64
C VAL A 57 -20.27 -4.11 14.11
N PRO A 58 -21.15 -5.05 14.52
CA PRO A 58 -21.21 -5.49 15.93
C PRO A 58 -19.90 -6.11 16.45
N THR A 59 -19.10 -6.69 15.56
CA THR A 59 -17.82 -7.35 15.87
C THR A 59 -16.66 -6.37 16.06
N LEU A 60 -16.86 -5.07 15.78
CA LEU A 60 -15.81 -4.09 15.94
C LEU A 60 -15.42 -3.95 17.40
N ALA A 61 -14.14 -4.17 17.69
CA ALA A 61 -13.57 -4.07 19.03
C ALA A 61 -12.28 -3.25 19.01
N VAL A 62 -11.96 -2.66 20.17
CA VAL A 62 -10.68 -2.00 20.45
C VAL A 62 -10.07 -2.71 21.65
N ASP A 63 -8.86 -3.25 21.48
CA ASP A 63 -8.16 -4.04 22.50
C ASP A 63 -9.03 -5.19 23.08
N GLY A 64 -9.87 -5.80 22.22
CA GLY A 64 -10.76 -6.91 22.55
C GLY A 64 -12.11 -6.50 23.13
N GLU A 65 -12.34 -5.22 23.40
CA GLU A 65 -13.59 -4.72 23.99
C GLU A 65 -14.41 -3.90 22.98
N ARG A 66 -15.72 -3.91 23.15
CA ARG A 66 -16.64 -3.07 22.38
C ARG A 66 -16.47 -1.60 22.76
N PRO A 67 -15.98 -0.72 21.87
CA PRO A 67 -15.76 0.68 22.22
C PRO A 67 -17.08 1.48 22.21
N THR A 68 -17.09 2.59 22.93
CA THR A 68 -18.07 3.67 22.69
C THR A 68 -17.68 4.46 21.44
N GLY A 69 -18.63 5.22 20.87
CA GLY A 69 -18.34 6.09 19.72
C GLY A 69 -17.21 7.09 20.03
N LYS A 70 -17.20 7.68 21.23
CA LYS A 70 -16.11 8.57 21.68
C LYS A 70 -14.79 7.82 21.87
N GLY A 71 -14.81 6.60 22.42
CA GLY A 71 -13.62 5.78 22.61
C GLY A 71 -12.99 5.38 21.28
N LEU A 72 -13.79 4.95 20.30
CA LEU A 72 -13.27 4.63 18.96
C LEU A 72 -12.73 5.89 18.26
N ALA A 73 -13.45 7.02 18.33
CA ALA A 73 -12.98 8.28 17.75
C ALA A 73 -11.64 8.72 18.37
N ALA A 74 -11.47 8.59 19.68
CA ALA A 74 -10.21 8.89 20.37
C ALA A 74 -9.08 7.93 19.92
N ARG A 75 -9.37 6.63 19.75
CA ARG A 75 -8.42 5.65 19.24
C ARG A 75 -7.95 6.00 17.82
N LEU A 76 -8.87 6.37 16.93
CA LEU A 76 -8.53 6.83 15.58
C LEU A 76 -7.67 8.10 15.64
N ALA A 77 -8.10 9.08 16.43
CA ALA A 77 -7.40 10.36 16.55
C ALA A 77 -5.96 10.22 17.04
N ALA A 78 -5.69 9.24 17.89
CA ALA A 78 -4.34 8.98 18.41
C ALA A 78 -3.32 8.60 17.31
N TRP A 79 -3.78 8.15 16.17
CA TRP A 79 -2.92 7.79 15.03
C TRP A 79 -2.86 8.88 13.95
N TRP A 80 -3.45 10.04 14.21
CA TRP A 80 -3.37 11.17 13.30
C TRP A 80 -1.95 11.74 13.30
N LEU A 81 -1.48 12.11 12.10
CA LEU A 81 -0.16 12.72 11.90
C LEU A 81 -0.37 14.21 11.59
N PRO A 82 -0.21 15.10 12.57
CA PRO A 82 -0.36 16.53 12.37
C PRO A 82 0.60 17.05 11.29
N GLY A 83 0.09 17.90 10.41
CA GLY A 83 0.90 18.48 9.33
C GLY A 83 1.19 17.53 8.16
N GLU A 84 0.81 16.25 8.22
CA GLU A 84 1.07 15.29 7.15
C GLU A 84 -0.15 15.15 6.22
N PRO A 85 -0.06 15.65 4.96
CA PRO A 85 -1.20 15.63 4.05
C PRO A 85 -1.51 14.27 3.45
N VAL A 86 -0.55 13.37 3.32
CA VAL A 86 -0.79 12.02 2.77
C VAL A 86 -1.48 11.15 3.82
N VAL A 87 -2.75 10.85 3.58
CA VAL A 87 -3.58 10.09 4.54
C VAL A 87 -3.85 8.65 4.13
N PHE A 88 -3.58 8.28 2.88
CA PHE A 88 -3.70 6.91 2.39
C PHE A 88 -2.84 6.68 1.14
N ILE A 89 -2.20 5.52 1.06
CA ILE A 89 -1.49 5.01 -0.10
C ILE A 89 -2.10 3.66 -0.47
N GLY A 90 -2.30 3.41 -1.74
CA GLY A 90 -2.77 2.11 -2.23
C GLY A 90 -2.29 1.84 -3.65
N SER A 91 -2.30 0.56 -4.01
CA SER A 91 -1.86 0.07 -5.30
C SER A 91 -2.89 -0.82 -5.97
N THR A 92 -2.70 -1.05 -7.25
CA THR A 92 -3.45 -2.05 -8.01
C THR A 92 -2.64 -2.56 -9.21
N GLY A 93 -2.58 -3.86 -9.38
CA GLY A 93 -2.03 -4.51 -10.58
C GLY A 93 -3.00 -4.55 -11.77
N LYS A 94 -4.15 -3.84 -11.71
CA LYS A 94 -5.17 -3.87 -12.78
C LYS A 94 -5.50 -2.46 -13.25
N SER A 95 -6.55 -1.85 -12.72
CA SER A 95 -7.02 -0.52 -13.14
C SER A 95 -7.17 0.39 -11.94
N ILE A 96 -6.41 1.48 -11.92
CA ILE A 96 -6.49 2.53 -10.89
C ILE A 96 -7.91 3.09 -10.86
N ALA A 97 -8.49 3.42 -12.02
CA ALA A 97 -9.84 3.99 -12.10
C ALA A 97 -10.88 3.08 -11.43
N ARG A 98 -10.87 1.78 -11.73
CA ARG A 98 -11.79 0.81 -11.13
C ARG A 98 -11.53 0.62 -9.63
N ARG A 99 -10.26 0.61 -9.22
CA ARG A 99 -9.88 0.43 -7.82
C ARG A 99 -10.31 1.61 -6.97
N VAL A 100 -10.08 2.83 -7.45
CA VAL A 100 -10.46 4.07 -6.76
C VAL A 100 -11.98 4.24 -6.74
N ASP A 101 -12.68 3.93 -7.83
CA ASP A 101 -14.14 3.94 -7.86
C ASP A 101 -14.75 2.92 -6.87
N ALA A 102 -14.20 1.71 -6.80
CA ALA A 102 -14.57 0.74 -5.77
C ALA A 102 -14.31 1.28 -4.35
N PHE A 103 -13.20 2.00 -4.14
CA PHE A 103 -12.89 2.64 -2.87
C PHE A 103 -13.95 3.69 -2.50
N TYR A 104 -14.34 4.56 -3.43
CA TYR A 104 -15.38 5.55 -3.19
C TYR A 104 -16.73 4.93 -2.80
N ARG A 105 -17.15 3.89 -3.54
CA ARG A 105 -18.46 3.26 -3.40
C ARG A 105 -18.60 2.33 -2.20
N THR A 106 -17.50 1.85 -1.63
CA THR A 106 -17.58 0.97 -0.46
C THR A 106 -17.99 1.77 0.77
N PRO A 107 -19.13 1.52 1.40
CA PRO A 107 -19.55 2.21 2.59
C PRO A 107 -18.62 1.93 3.79
N LEU A 108 -18.66 2.83 4.78
CA LEU A 108 -17.97 2.61 6.06
C LEU A 108 -18.52 1.36 6.76
N GLY A 109 -17.62 0.46 7.10
CA GLY A 109 -17.94 -0.82 7.72
C GLY A 109 -18.12 -1.99 6.76
N ASP A 110 -18.15 -1.76 5.43
CA ASP A 110 -18.29 -2.85 4.46
C ASP A 110 -16.90 -3.36 4.00
N ALA A 111 -16.78 -4.68 3.87
CA ALA A 111 -15.56 -5.31 3.39
C ALA A 111 -15.41 -5.26 1.87
N ARG A 112 -16.47 -5.09 1.13
CA ARG A 112 -16.48 -5.15 -0.35
C ARG A 112 -17.18 -3.93 -0.96
N PRO A 113 -16.77 -3.54 -2.16
CA PRO A 113 -15.68 -4.08 -3.01
C PRO A 113 -14.27 -3.70 -2.56
N HIS A 114 -14.06 -2.81 -1.56
CA HIS A 114 -12.77 -2.32 -1.12
C HIS A 114 -12.67 -2.20 0.41
N ALA A 115 -12.02 -3.15 1.06
CA ALA A 115 -11.94 -3.21 2.53
C ALA A 115 -10.99 -2.19 3.17
N ALA A 116 -9.99 -1.69 2.44
CA ALA A 116 -9.00 -0.76 2.99
C ALA A 116 -9.53 0.67 3.15
N GLY A 117 -8.85 1.49 3.95
CA GLY A 117 -9.17 2.91 4.09
C GLY A 117 -10.45 3.22 4.85
N GLN A 118 -10.96 2.31 5.67
CA GLN A 118 -12.17 2.54 6.47
C GLN A 118 -12.03 3.79 7.37
N TRP A 119 -10.84 3.99 7.95
CA TRP A 119 -10.57 5.14 8.81
C TRP A 119 -10.73 6.49 8.09
N LEU A 120 -10.39 6.53 6.80
CA LEU A 120 -10.60 7.74 5.99
C LEU A 120 -12.08 8.13 5.93
N LYS A 121 -12.96 7.13 5.85
CA LYS A 121 -14.42 7.35 5.77
C LYS A 121 -15.06 7.74 7.09
N ALA A 122 -14.32 7.62 8.19
CA ALA A 122 -14.72 8.12 9.49
C ALA A 122 -14.34 9.61 9.71
N LEU A 123 -13.75 10.28 8.71
CA LEU A 123 -13.38 11.69 8.80
C LEU A 123 -14.51 12.61 8.30
N THR A 124 -14.64 13.78 8.91
CA THR A 124 -15.54 14.85 8.44
C THR A 124 -15.04 15.41 7.11
N ASN A 125 -15.96 15.87 6.27
CA ASN A 125 -15.62 16.60 5.04
C ASN A 125 -14.69 15.85 4.08
N LEU A 126 -14.84 14.54 3.96
CA LEU A 126 -14.03 13.70 3.07
C LEU A 126 -13.98 14.23 1.61
N ARG A 127 -14.99 14.96 1.17
CA ARG A 127 -15.00 15.64 -0.15
C ARG A 127 -13.87 16.66 -0.32
N ARG A 128 -13.19 17.09 0.74
CA ARG A 128 -12.02 17.97 0.65
C ARG A 128 -10.76 17.21 0.23
N ALA A 129 -10.72 15.91 0.45
CA ALA A 129 -9.60 15.08 0.06
C ALA A 129 -9.37 15.11 -1.45
N ARG A 130 -8.12 14.95 -1.83
CA ARG A 130 -7.66 14.88 -3.21
C ARG A 130 -7.10 13.50 -3.48
N VAL A 131 -7.30 13.00 -4.68
CA VAL A 131 -6.74 11.73 -5.12
C VAL A 131 -5.77 12.00 -6.25
N TRP A 132 -4.54 11.58 -6.02
CA TRP A 132 -3.44 11.57 -6.98
C TRP A 132 -3.17 10.14 -7.41
N TRP A 133 -2.57 9.94 -8.58
CA TRP A 133 -2.18 8.63 -9.03
C TRP A 133 -0.95 8.70 -9.92
N ALA A 134 -0.33 7.53 -10.13
CA ALA A 134 0.73 7.33 -11.09
C ALA A 134 0.58 5.93 -11.71
N SER A 135 0.60 5.87 -13.04
CA SER A 135 0.55 4.60 -13.75
C SER A 135 1.94 3.95 -13.73
N THR A 136 2.00 2.66 -13.38
CA THR A 136 3.21 1.84 -13.41
C THR A 136 2.86 0.37 -13.42
N ASP A 137 3.62 -0.44 -14.16
CA ASP A 137 3.47 -1.89 -14.16
C ASP A 137 4.07 -2.56 -12.92
N ALA A 138 4.92 -1.83 -12.17
CA ALA A 138 5.54 -2.27 -10.91
C ALA A 138 4.81 -1.69 -9.68
N ALA A 139 3.48 -1.79 -9.67
CA ALA A 139 2.64 -1.13 -8.67
C ALA A 139 2.97 -1.52 -7.22
N GLU A 140 3.47 -2.72 -7.00
CA GLU A 140 3.76 -3.24 -5.66
C GLU A 140 5.11 -2.75 -5.13
N GLU A 141 6.14 -2.67 -5.98
CA GLU A 141 7.43 -2.08 -5.60
C GLU A 141 7.29 -0.60 -5.31
N TYR A 142 6.52 0.10 -6.12
CA TYR A 142 6.29 1.51 -5.89
C TYR A 142 5.38 1.78 -4.69
N GLU A 143 4.46 0.87 -4.34
CA GLU A 143 3.73 0.95 -3.07
C GLU A 143 4.72 0.87 -1.91
N ASP A 144 5.62 -0.12 -1.90
CA ASP A 144 6.67 -0.27 -0.89
C ASP A 144 7.53 0.99 -0.80
N ALA A 145 8.04 1.49 -1.95
CA ALA A 145 8.86 2.69 -1.99
C ALA A 145 8.12 3.95 -1.48
N CYS A 146 6.83 4.09 -1.81
CA CYS A 146 6.00 5.17 -1.29
C CYS A 146 5.86 5.11 0.24
N PHE A 147 5.67 3.93 0.82
CA PHE A 147 5.61 3.78 2.28
C PHE A 147 6.95 4.09 2.95
N GLU A 148 8.07 3.70 2.35
CA GLU A 148 9.41 4.03 2.85
C GLU A 148 9.69 5.53 2.80
N ALA A 149 9.42 6.16 1.64
CA ALA A 149 9.58 7.60 1.47
C ALA A 149 8.66 8.41 2.41
N PHE A 150 7.41 7.96 2.58
CA PHE A 150 6.48 8.53 3.55
C PHE A 150 7.04 8.46 4.96
N ALA A 151 7.47 7.27 5.39
CA ALA A 151 8.01 7.07 6.74
C ALA A 151 9.27 7.89 7.00
N ALA A 152 10.15 8.01 6.01
CA ALA A 152 11.37 8.81 6.11
C ALA A 152 11.08 10.32 6.27
N ALA A 153 9.97 10.80 5.68
CA ALA A 153 9.59 12.21 5.75
C ALA A 153 8.91 12.62 7.06
N ILE A 154 8.46 11.67 7.90
CA ILE A 154 7.81 11.98 9.17
C ILE A 154 8.85 12.47 10.18
N PRO A 155 8.72 13.69 10.73
CA PRO A 155 9.63 14.21 11.74
C PRO A 155 9.68 13.33 12.99
N ASP A 156 10.85 13.24 13.62
CA ASP A 156 11.05 12.42 14.83
C ASP A 156 10.13 12.83 15.99
N GLU A 157 9.83 14.12 16.12
CA GLU A 157 8.89 14.64 17.12
C GLU A 157 7.48 14.10 16.90
N VAL A 158 7.01 14.04 15.65
CA VAL A 158 5.70 13.46 15.31
C VAL A 158 5.71 11.96 15.55
N ARG A 159 6.79 11.29 15.16
CA ARG A 159 6.98 9.85 15.36
C ARG A 159 6.97 9.46 16.84
N ALA A 160 7.62 10.27 17.70
CA ALA A 160 7.68 10.04 19.14
C ALA A 160 6.32 10.12 19.83
N ASN A 161 5.36 10.84 19.24
CA ASN A 161 3.99 11.01 19.78
C ASN A 161 3.01 9.92 19.32
N LEU A 162 3.42 8.99 18.47
CA LEU A 162 2.56 7.87 18.07
C LEU A 162 2.32 6.90 19.23
N PRO A 163 1.12 6.28 19.30
CA PRO A 163 0.74 5.38 20.41
C PRO A 163 1.65 4.15 20.55
N ALA A 164 2.33 3.75 19.47
CA ALA A 164 3.25 2.63 19.49
C ALA A 164 4.52 2.95 18.69
N LYS A 165 5.63 2.40 19.15
CA LYS A 165 6.89 2.43 18.40
C LYS A 165 6.75 1.61 17.12
N GLY A 166 7.26 2.14 16.01
CA GLY A 166 7.23 1.45 14.71
C GLY A 166 7.45 2.42 13.56
N VAL A 167 7.46 1.87 12.37
CA VAL A 167 7.55 2.66 11.15
C VAL A 167 6.20 3.34 10.91
N PRO A 168 6.13 4.69 10.80
CA PRO A 168 4.88 5.39 10.55
C PRO A 168 4.32 5.03 9.18
N ILE A 169 3.01 4.91 9.10
CA ILE A 169 2.26 4.73 7.85
C ILE A 169 1.13 5.75 7.78
N PRO A 170 0.61 6.08 6.59
CA PRO A 170 -0.48 7.04 6.46
C PRO A 170 -1.67 6.70 7.33
N PHE A 171 -2.40 7.73 7.79
CA PHE A 171 -3.48 7.60 8.78
C PHE A 171 -4.46 6.47 8.49
N ALA A 172 -4.94 6.35 7.26
CA ALA A 172 -5.97 5.38 6.90
C ALA A 172 -5.42 4.01 6.43
N ASN A 173 -4.12 3.86 6.33
CA ASN A 173 -3.47 2.56 6.14
C ASN A 173 -3.35 1.86 7.50
N ARG A 174 -3.78 0.62 7.59
CA ARG A 174 -3.69 -0.20 8.81
C ARG A 174 -2.68 -1.34 8.68
N ARG A 175 -2.07 -1.45 7.53
CA ARG A 175 -1.04 -2.46 7.24
C ARG A 175 0.06 -1.85 6.39
N HIS A 176 1.27 -2.26 6.66
CA HIS A 176 2.39 -2.08 5.76
C HIS A 176 2.22 -2.95 4.50
N PRO A 177 2.90 -2.65 3.40
CA PRO A 177 2.86 -3.48 2.18
C PRO A 177 3.26 -4.93 2.43
N ASN A 178 4.21 -5.19 3.32
CA ASN A 178 4.61 -6.55 3.75
C ASN A 178 3.52 -7.30 4.54
N GLY A 179 2.37 -6.69 4.78
CA GLY A 179 1.24 -7.27 5.50
C GLY A 179 1.28 -7.10 7.02
N THR A 180 2.36 -6.53 7.59
CA THR A 180 2.42 -6.23 9.03
C THR A 180 1.33 -5.24 9.41
N ALA A 181 0.50 -5.61 10.38
CA ALA A 181 -0.56 -4.73 10.86
C ALA A 181 -0.02 -3.63 11.77
N ARG A 182 -0.60 -2.42 11.68
CA ARG A 182 -0.44 -1.38 12.69
C ARG A 182 -0.96 -1.91 14.03
N PRO A 183 -0.25 -1.72 15.15
CA PRO A 183 -0.72 -2.14 16.47
C PRO A 183 -1.75 -1.13 17.02
N ASP A 184 -2.83 -0.92 16.27
CA ASP A 184 -3.89 0.05 16.62
C ASP A 184 -4.95 -0.52 17.57
N GLY A 185 -4.91 -1.82 17.83
CA GLY A 185 -5.85 -2.53 18.70
C GLY A 185 -7.26 -2.70 18.12
N VAL A 186 -7.55 -2.14 16.95
CA VAL A 186 -8.88 -2.24 16.32
C VAL A 186 -9.02 -3.54 15.56
N THR A 187 -10.04 -4.32 15.88
CA THR A 187 -10.37 -5.60 15.21
C THR A 187 -11.81 -5.60 14.71
N GLY A 188 -12.17 -6.54 13.83
CA GLY A 188 -13.53 -6.68 13.33
C GLY A 188 -14.07 -5.42 12.65
N SER A 189 -13.24 -4.64 11.98
CA SER A 189 -13.58 -3.30 11.46
C SER A 189 -14.50 -3.29 10.23
N THR A 190 -14.82 -4.45 9.69
CA THR A 190 -15.77 -4.62 8.57
C THR A 190 -16.79 -5.68 8.92
N ALA A 191 -18.03 -5.49 8.48
CA ALA A 191 -19.06 -6.51 8.61
C ALA A 191 -18.62 -7.78 7.87
N GLU A 192 -18.80 -8.91 8.52
CA GLU A 192 -18.68 -10.20 7.86
C GLU A 192 -19.75 -10.28 6.76
N PRO A 193 -19.44 -10.74 5.54
CA PRO A 193 -20.48 -11.00 4.54
C PRO A 193 -21.50 -11.96 5.17
N PRO A 194 -22.80 -11.76 4.95
CA PRO A 194 -23.79 -12.74 5.39
C PRO A 194 -23.35 -14.11 4.89
N GLU A 195 -23.30 -15.09 5.80
CA GLU A 195 -22.97 -16.47 5.49
C GLU A 195 -23.87 -16.92 4.34
N PRO A 196 -23.34 -17.34 3.19
CA PRO A 196 -24.19 -17.86 2.15
C PRO A 196 -24.88 -19.07 2.75
N ALA A 197 -26.22 -19.08 2.69
CA ALA A 197 -27.02 -20.24 3.02
C ALA A 197 -26.39 -21.47 2.33
N GLU A 198 -26.00 -22.46 3.12
CA GLU A 198 -25.18 -23.59 2.71
C GLU A 198 -25.65 -24.17 1.37
N PRO A 199 -24.84 -24.17 0.32
CA PRO A 199 -24.87 -25.17 -0.69
C PRO A 199 -23.81 -26.21 -0.35
N THR A 200 -24.28 -27.41 -0.12
CA THR A 200 -23.57 -28.67 -0.07
C THR A 200 -22.37 -28.68 -1.03
N THR A 201 -21.16 -28.93 -0.45
CA THR A 201 -19.99 -29.54 -1.11
C THR A 201 -19.49 -28.94 -2.44
N ALA A 202 -18.54 -28.04 -2.35
CA ALA A 202 -17.38 -28.01 -3.27
C ALA A 202 -16.20 -27.39 -2.52
N ALA A 203 -15.13 -28.14 -2.39
CA ALA A 203 -13.90 -27.73 -1.72
C ALA A 203 -13.33 -26.42 -2.32
N GLY A 204 -13.63 -25.32 -1.69
CA GLY A 204 -13.06 -24.02 -1.99
C GLY A 204 -11.61 -23.97 -1.49
N LYS A 205 -10.66 -23.85 -2.40
CA LYS A 205 -9.25 -23.59 -2.10
C LYS A 205 -9.15 -22.33 -1.26
N GLY A 206 -8.95 -22.51 0.05
CA GLY A 206 -8.54 -21.43 0.95
C GLY A 206 -7.24 -20.83 0.41
N THR A 207 -7.25 -19.54 0.14
CA THR A 207 -6.03 -18.79 -0.11
C THR A 207 -5.25 -18.72 1.21
N VAL A 208 -4.42 -19.72 1.44
CA VAL A 208 -3.41 -19.71 2.48
C VAL A 208 -2.48 -18.54 2.15
N ARG A 209 -2.51 -17.50 2.97
CA ARG A 209 -1.49 -16.46 2.98
C ARG A 209 -0.16 -17.16 3.25
N ARG A 210 0.61 -17.42 2.22
CA ARG A 210 1.98 -17.86 2.40
C ARG A 210 2.75 -16.70 3.01
N SER A 211 3.47 -16.99 4.09
CA SER A 211 4.58 -16.18 4.60
C SER A 211 5.52 -15.80 3.46
N PRO A 212 6.28 -14.69 3.55
CA PRO A 212 7.22 -14.33 2.50
C PRO A 212 8.01 -15.56 2.12
N THR A 213 7.92 -15.94 0.85
CA THR A 213 8.62 -17.13 0.35
C THR A 213 10.09 -16.81 0.48
N THR A 214 10.77 -17.48 1.41
CA THR A 214 12.22 -17.39 1.51
C THR A 214 12.74 -18.01 0.21
N ILE A 215 13.22 -17.16 -0.69
CA ILE A 215 13.87 -17.62 -1.92
C ILE A 215 15.08 -18.47 -1.53
N SER A 216 15.25 -19.62 -2.16
CA SER A 216 16.45 -20.45 -1.93
C SER A 216 17.69 -19.71 -2.45
N ASP A 217 18.86 -20.01 -1.89
CA ASP A 217 20.12 -19.42 -2.37
C ASP A 217 20.39 -19.78 -3.83
N GLU A 218 19.96 -20.96 -4.27
CA GLU A 218 20.06 -21.41 -5.67
C GLU A 218 19.17 -20.58 -6.60
N ASP A 219 17.90 -20.37 -6.21
CA ASP A 219 16.96 -19.51 -6.98
C ASP A 219 17.44 -18.07 -7.00
N LEU A 220 17.96 -17.55 -5.87
CA LEU A 220 18.54 -16.22 -5.81
C LEU A 220 19.75 -16.07 -6.73
N ALA A 221 20.63 -17.06 -6.78
CA ALA A 221 21.76 -17.07 -7.70
C ALA A 221 21.27 -17.04 -9.15
N ARG A 222 20.25 -17.83 -9.49
CA ARG A 222 19.67 -17.87 -10.82
C ARG A 222 18.96 -16.57 -11.20
N VAL A 223 18.25 -15.94 -10.26
CA VAL A 223 17.66 -14.60 -10.46
C VAL A 223 18.75 -13.58 -10.78
N ASN A 224 19.83 -13.56 -10.00
CA ASN A 224 20.97 -12.66 -10.24
C ASN A 224 21.63 -12.91 -11.61
N GLU A 225 21.79 -14.16 -12.02
CA GLU A 225 22.33 -14.51 -13.32
C GLU A 225 21.47 -13.96 -14.46
N LEU A 226 20.17 -14.19 -14.43
CA LEU A 226 19.22 -13.69 -15.43
C LEU A 226 19.16 -12.15 -15.47
N LEU A 227 19.20 -11.50 -14.31
CA LEU A 227 19.23 -10.05 -14.22
C LEU A 227 20.52 -9.48 -14.84
N GLN A 228 21.65 -10.14 -14.62
CA GLN A 228 22.92 -9.74 -15.24
C GLN A 228 22.96 -10.04 -16.75
N GLU A 229 22.34 -11.12 -17.21
CA GLU A 229 22.17 -11.39 -18.65
C GLU A 229 21.39 -10.26 -19.33
N LEU A 230 20.28 -9.85 -18.73
CA LEU A 230 19.48 -8.73 -19.23
C LEU A 230 20.26 -7.41 -19.20
N ALA A 231 20.88 -7.08 -18.07
CA ALA A 231 21.60 -5.81 -17.90
C ALA A 231 22.86 -5.72 -18.79
N CYS A 232 23.46 -6.84 -19.18
CA CYS A 232 24.64 -6.91 -20.05
C CYS A 232 24.28 -7.08 -21.53
N GLY A 233 23.02 -7.24 -21.87
CA GLY A 233 22.57 -7.43 -23.26
C GLY A 233 22.80 -6.21 -24.16
N GLU A 234 22.69 -5.01 -23.56
CA GLU A 234 22.99 -3.74 -24.26
C GLU A 234 24.02 -2.93 -23.45
N PRO A 235 25.20 -2.64 -24.03
CA PRO A 235 26.24 -1.89 -23.34
C PRO A 235 25.77 -0.50 -22.89
N GLY A 236 25.87 -0.21 -21.60
CA GLY A 236 25.51 1.08 -21.01
C GLY A 236 24.02 1.25 -20.68
N LEU A 237 23.19 0.25 -20.92
CA LEU A 237 21.80 0.26 -20.50
C LEU A 237 21.68 -0.31 -19.07
N GLU A 238 20.90 0.38 -18.25
CA GLU A 238 20.50 -0.10 -16.93
C GLU A 238 19.05 -0.58 -17.03
N ILE A 239 18.77 -1.74 -16.45
CA ILE A 239 17.39 -2.26 -16.42
C ILE A 239 16.66 -1.82 -15.16
N THR A 240 15.40 -1.47 -15.32
CA THR A 240 14.50 -1.15 -14.21
C THR A 240 13.87 -2.40 -13.61
N PRO A 241 13.37 -2.36 -12.37
CA PRO A 241 12.60 -3.48 -11.80
C PRO A 241 11.40 -3.91 -12.65
N SER A 242 10.74 -2.96 -13.33
CA SER A 242 9.62 -3.24 -14.23
C SER A 242 10.05 -4.07 -15.45
N GLN A 243 11.20 -3.74 -16.06
CA GLN A 243 11.75 -4.53 -17.15
C GLN A 243 12.16 -5.93 -16.70
N ALA A 244 12.81 -6.03 -15.52
CA ALA A 244 13.16 -7.30 -14.90
C ALA A 244 11.91 -8.18 -14.65
N ASN A 245 10.83 -7.61 -14.15
CA ASN A 245 9.58 -8.32 -13.90
C ASN A 245 8.80 -8.68 -15.17
N ALA A 246 9.06 -8.06 -16.30
CA ALA A 246 8.51 -8.47 -17.60
C ALA A 246 9.02 -9.86 -18.03
N GLU A 247 10.20 -10.25 -17.54
CA GLU A 247 10.81 -11.53 -17.87
C GLU A 247 10.16 -12.71 -17.14
N GLY A 248 9.46 -13.56 -17.89
CA GLY A 248 8.71 -14.70 -17.35
C GLY A 248 9.59 -15.71 -16.60
N ALA A 249 10.87 -15.81 -16.90
CA ALA A 249 11.81 -16.68 -16.19
C ALA A 249 12.11 -16.16 -14.78
N ILE A 250 12.36 -14.87 -14.64
CA ILE A 250 12.58 -14.20 -13.35
C ILE A 250 11.33 -14.33 -12.49
N ARG A 251 10.17 -14.04 -13.05
CA ARG A 251 8.88 -14.18 -12.37
C ARG A 251 8.65 -15.59 -11.83
N ARG A 252 8.96 -16.63 -12.61
CA ARG A 252 8.83 -18.03 -12.16
C ARG A 252 9.70 -18.34 -10.95
N LEU A 253 10.96 -17.92 -10.96
CA LEU A 253 11.88 -18.12 -9.84
C LEU A 253 11.47 -17.37 -8.57
N LEU A 254 10.84 -16.19 -8.72
CA LEU A 254 10.32 -15.39 -7.63
C LEU A 254 8.95 -15.88 -7.10
N GLY A 255 8.41 -16.96 -7.66
CA GLY A 255 7.17 -17.60 -7.21
C GLY A 255 5.92 -17.08 -7.92
N GLU A 256 5.68 -17.55 -9.11
CA GLU A 256 4.59 -17.14 -10.01
C GLU A 256 3.16 -17.51 -9.62
N SER A 257 2.94 -18.15 -8.55
CA SER A 257 1.56 -18.19 -8.07
C SER A 257 1.26 -16.86 -7.41
N PRO A 258 0.26 -16.13 -7.95
CA PRO A 258 0.01 -14.82 -7.40
C PRO A 258 -0.16 -14.95 -5.89
N PRO A 259 0.51 -14.13 -5.14
CA PRO A 259 0.67 -12.73 -5.40
C PRO A 259 2.12 -12.27 -5.31
N ARG A 260 2.61 -11.52 -6.29
CA ARG A 260 3.67 -10.55 -6.10
C ARG A 260 5.11 -10.96 -6.42
N PRO A 261 5.44 -11.40 -7.66
CA PRO A 261 6.84 -11.51 -8.07
C PRO A 261 7.57 -10.16 -8.00
N ALA A 262 6.87 -9.07 -8.28
CA ALA A 262 7.37 -7.71 -8.18
C ALA A 262 7.78 -7.34 -6.76
N SER A 263 6.93 -7.62 -5.77
CA SER A 263 7.24 -7.41 -4.34
C SER A 263 8.43 -8.26 -3.86
N ALA A 264 8.60 -9.46 -4.38
CA ALA A 264 9.75 -10.31 -4.06
C ALA A 264 11.06 -9.70 -4.59
N LEU A 265 11.07 -9.21 -5.83
CA LEU A 265 12.22 -8.51 -6.40
C LEU A 265 12.53 -7.23 -5.60
N GLY A 266 11.52 -6.41 -5.29
CA GLY A 266 11.67 -5.20 -4.49
C GLY A 266 12.28 -5.47 -3.11
N GLN A 267 11.87 -6.54 -2.44
CA GLN A 267 12.46 -6.97 -1.18
C GLN A 267 13.93 -7.37 -1.33
N LEU A 268 14.29 -8.10 -2.40
CA LEU A 268 15.66 -8.50 -2.68
C LEU A 268 16.55 -7.30 -3.02
N LEU A 269 16.03 -6.31 -3.74
CA LEU A 269 16.72 -5.05 -4.04
C LEU A 269 17.04 -4.28 -2.76
N ARG A 270 16.05 -4.06 -1.89
CA ARG A 270 16.24 -3.37 -0.59
C ARG A 270 17.16 -4.13 0.36
N ALA A 271 17.13 -5.46 0.31
CA ALA A 271 18.02 -6.30 1.10
C ALA A 271 19.46 -6.35 0.57
N GLY A 272 19.77 -5.66 -0.54
CA GLY A 272 21.09 -5.66 -1.16
C GLY A 272 21.49 -7.03 -1.74
N LYS A 273 20.52 -7.88 -2.05
CA LYS A 273 20.76 -9.25 -2.54
C LYS A 273 20.86 -9.36 -4.06
N ILE A 274 20.60 -8.27 -4.78
CA ILE A 274 20.68 -8.22 -6.25
C ILE A 274 21.99 -7.58 -6.69
N THR A 275 22.75 -8.35 -7.43
CA THR A 275 24.06 -7.94 -7.97
C THR A 275 23.89 -6.80 -8.98
N GLY A 276 24.66 -5.73 -8.82
CA GLY A 276 24.61 -4.55 -9.69
C GLY A 276 23.45 -3.61 -9.44
N ALA A 277 22.60 -3.92 -8.46
CA ALA A 277 21.52 -3.03 -8.07
C ALA A 277 22.06 -1.77 -7.36
N HIS A 278 21.48 -0.63 -7.69
CA HIS A 278 21.75 0.65 -7.04
C HIS A 278 20.53 1.57 -7.17
N GLN A 279 20.52 2.65 -6.41
CA GLN A 279 19.56 3.72 -6.60
C GLN A 279 20.24 4.88 -7.35
N ASP A 280 19.53 5.43 -8.31
CA ASP A 280 19.94 6.65 -8.99
C ASP A 280 19.77 7.88 -8.07
N LEU A 281 20.13 9.07 -8.57
CA LEU A 281 20.04 10.34 -7.83
C LEU A 281 18.60 10.69 -7.44
N ASP A 282 17.61 10.12 -8.12
CA ASP A 282 16.18 10.29 -7.84
C ASP A 282 15.63 9.20 -6.91
N GLY A 283 16.48 8.28 -6.44
CA GLY A 283 16.12 7.17 -5.56
C GLY A 283 15.46 5.99 -6.28
N ARG A 284 15.50 5.94 -7.64
CA ARG A 284 14.94 4.84 -8.42
C ARG A 284 15.90 3.67 -8.43
N TRP A 285 15.36 2.46 -8.27
CA TRP A 285 16.15 1.25 -8.44
C TRP A 285 16.49 1.01 -9.90
N ALA A 286 17.77 0.74 -10.14
CA ALA A 286 18.31 0.31 -11.43
C ALA A 286 19.31 -0.84 -11.20
N ILE A 287 19.47 -1.70 -12.19
CA ILE A 287 20.40 -2.84 -12.19
C ILE A 287 21.31 -2.69 -13.39
N ARG A 288 22.60 -2.58 -13.13
CA ARG A 288 23.63 -2.44 -14.17
C ARG A 288 24.42 -3.72 -14.38
N CYS A 289 24.98 -3.87 -15.55
CA CYS A 289 25.93 -4.93 -15.83
C CYS A 289 27.17 -4.80 -14.93
N THR A 290 27.53 -5.88 -14.24
CA THR A 290 28.73 -5.97 -13.41
C THR A 290 29.78 -6.92 -14.00
N ARG A 291 29.46 -7.62 -15.09
CA ARG A 291 30.43 -8.46 -15.80
C ARG A 291 31.43 -7.53 -16.48
N ARG A 292 32.70 -7.59 -16.07
CA ARG A 292 33.78 -6.92 -16.81
C ARG A 292 33.94 -7.65 -18.13
N GLY A 293 33.85 -6.90 -19.23
CA GLY A 293 34.16 -7.42 -20.58
C GLY A 293 35.62 -7.82 -20.70
#